data_563d47363e1b771b467f673bd9300781
#
_entry.id   563d47363e1b771b467f673bd9300781
#
_cell.length_a   1.000
_cell.length_b   1.000
_cell.length_c   1.000
_cell.angle_alpha   90.00
_cell.angle_beta   90.00
_cell.angle_gamma   90.00
#
_symmetry.space_group_name_H-M   'P 1'
#
loop_
_entity.id
_entity.type
_entity.pdbx_description
1 polymer ?
#
loop_
_entity_poly.entity_id
_entity_poly.type
_entity_poly.pdbx_seq_one_letter_code
_entity_poly.pdbx_strand_id
1 'polypeptide(L)'
;MAENTSTFTGAAADGTALTAVYLTQPAANVAIGLVFAGSDLPRIVHWGRPLAKPDTLLAAYDALKPQRVSGALDDTVWPSILPTQAESWIGEQRVVLRRAGVELFPKFTVTNIETGGVLEATLDAVSGESYTDVAGHARATGPARVPGVIVTARDEEQGVEVEWHLELLPGGLARQKATVTNLFGADAGAQLELGKIELGFPLPESAGEILTTTGHHLRERSPQRQPLTVGRFEKPQLAGRPDFDASLLLTAGVPGFGFEHGDAYSVHVGWSGNSVLSAERLPYTTGVIGGGELLFGGEVTLAGPGEGQNSYDTPWLFGSYGDGLNEIAARFHSYVRSLHPRLFSHGRPVILNTWEARVLRPQLRYAEGTRRQGRRLRRGTIRGG
;
A
#
# COMPACT_ATOMS: atom_id res chain seq x y z
N MET A 1 1.76 18.97 -20.04
CA MET A 1 1.44 17.68 -19.39
C MET A 1 0.12 17.89 -18.69
N ALA A 2 -0.90 17.08 -18.96
CA ALA A 2 -2.16 17.20 -18.25
C ALA A 2 -1.90 17.06 -16.75
N GLU A 3 -2.44 17.96 -15.94
CA GLU A 3 -2.37 17.85 -14.49
C GLU A 3 -3.06 16.56 -14.07
N ASN A 4 -2.28 15.61 -13.59
CA ASN A 4 -2.77 14.31 -13.14
C ASN A 4 -3.44 14.38 -11.75
N THR A 5 -3.64 15.59 -11.24
CA THR A 5 -4.33 15.89 -9.98
C THR A 5 -5.35 17.02 -10.23
N SER A 6 -6.58 16.81 -9.81
CA SER A 6 -7.64 17.82 -9.90
C SER A 6 -8.33 17.96 -8.54
N THR A 7 -8.77 19.18 -8.22
CA THR A 7 -9.48 19.47 -6.96
C THR A 7 -10.82 20.11 -7.27
N PHE A 8 -11.87 19.66 -6.58
CA PHE A 8 -13.24 20.16 -6.70
C PHE A 8 -13.76 20.54 -5.31
N THR A 9 -14.56 21.58 -5.21
CA THR A 9 -15.17 22.03 -3.96
C THR A 9 -16.68 22.07 -4.07
N GLY A 10 -17.37 21.80 -2.96
CA GLY A 10 -18.83 21.82 -2.91
C GLY A 10 -19.32 21.67 -1.47
N ALA A 11 -20.54 21.19 -1.31
CA ALA A 11 -21.11 20.90 -0.02
C ALA A 11 -21.92 19.61 -0.06
N ALA A 12 -21.94 18.87 1.04
CA ALA A 12 -22.80 17.74 1.27
C ALA A 12 -24.27 18.19 1.45
N ALA A 13 -25.19 17.24 1.42
CA ALA A 13 -26.62 17.50 1.60
C ALA A 13 -26.94 18.14 2.96
N ASP A 14 -26.14 17.90 3.99
CA ASP A 14 -26.24 18.48 5.33
C ASP A 14 -25.56 19.86 5.46
N GLY A 15 -24.99 20.39 4.37
CA GLY A 15 -24.29 21.67 4.35
C GLY A 15 -22.79 21.59 4.74
N THR A 16 -22.26 20.43 5.07
CA THR A 16 -20.83 20.26 5.35
C THR A 16 -20.00 20.60 4.11
N ALA A 17 -18.97 21.44 4.27
CA ALA A 17 -18.06 21.78 3.19
C ALA A 17 -17.29 20.54 2.71
N LEU A 18 -17.26 20.32 1.41
CA LEU A 18 -16.55 19.20 0.78
C LEU A 18 -15.41 19.70 -0.11
N THR A 19 -14.29 19.01 -0.04
CA THR A 19 -13.19 19.13 -1.01
C THR A 19 -12.89 17.74 -1.56
N ALA A 20 -12.99 17.55 -2.87
CA ALA A 20 -12.60 16.32 -3.54
C ALA A 20 -11.24 16.49 -4.21
N VAL A 21 -10.36 15.50 -4.05
CA VAL A 21 -9.07 15.38 -4.74
C VAL A 21 -9.11 14.15 -5.62
N TYR A 22 -8.81 14.33 -6.90
CA TYR A 22 -8.80 13.27 -7.90
C TYR A 22 -7.40 13.09 -8.48
N LEU A 23 -6.83 11.92 -8.25
CA LEU A 23 -5.53 11.51 -8.77
C LEU A 23 -5.76 10.56 -9.95
N THR A 24 -5.05 10.76 -11.07
CA THR A 24 -5.24 9.91 -12.25
C THR A 24 -3.92 9.59 -12.93
N GLN A 25 -3.83 8.36 -13.45
CA GLN A 25 -2.81 7.92 -14.39
C GLN A 25 -3.50 7.39 -15.65
N PRO A 26 -3.86 8.28 -16.60
CA PRO A 26 -4.64 7.91 -17.78
C PRO A 26 -3.99 6.80 -18.63
N ALA A 27 -2.65 6.84 -18.78
CA ALA A 27 -1.91 5.82 -19.52
C ALA A 27 -1.97 4.42 -18.88
N ALA A 28 -2.20 4.37 -17.56
CA ALA A 28 -2.37 3.13 -16.81
C ALA A 28 -3.84 2.80 -16.55
N ASN A 29 -4.77 3.62 -17.01
CA ASN A 29 -6.22 3.47 -16.82
C ASN A 29 -6.62 3.30 -15.34
N VAL A 30 -6.03 4.12 -14.45
CA VAL A 30 -6.32 4.10 -13.01
C VAL A 30 -6.54 5.50 -12.48
N ALA A 31 -7.45 5.62 -11.53
CA ALA A 31 -7.69 6.82 -10.76
C ALA A 31 -8.06 6.50 -9.30
N ILE A 32 -7.82 7.48 -8.44
CA ILE A 32 -8.22 7.48 -7.03
C ILE A 32 -8.90 8.82 -6.74
N GLY A 33 -10.05 8.76 -6.10
CA GLY A 33 -10.80 9.93 -5.65
C GLY A 33 -10.96 9.95 -4.14
N LEU A 34 -10.55 11.05 -3.52
CA LEU A 34 -10.73 11.32 -2.09
C LEU A 34 -11.72 12.42 -1.88
N VAL A 35 -12.45 12.38 -0.77
CA VAL A 35 -13.30 13.48 -0.32
C VAL A 35 -13.01 13.81 1.14
N PHE A 36 -12.75 15.08 1.39
CA PHE A 36 -12.60 15.70 2.70
C PHE A 36 -13.94 16.33 3.05
N ALA A 37 -14.43 16.11 4.26
CA ALA A 37 -15.63 16.69 4.82
C ALA A 37 -15.29 17.52 6.05
N GLY A 38 -15.32 18.85 5.95
CA GLY A 38 -14.85 19.72 7.01
C GLY A 38 -13.38 19.45 7.36
N SER A 39 -13.11 19.20 8.63
CA SER A 39 -11.79 18.87 9.17
C SER A 39 -11.58 17.38 9.47
N ASP A 40 -12.51 16.52 9.07
CA ASP A 40 -12.37 15.08 9.23
C ASP A 40 -11.30 14.51 8.33
N LEU A 41 -10.71 13.35 8.72
CA LEU A 41 -9.85 12.59 7.84
C LEU A 41 -10.59 12.22 6.54
N PRO A 42 -9.92 12.31 5.38
CA PRO A 42 -10.56 12.04 4.11
C PRO A 42 -10.98 10.57 3.97
N ARG A 43 -11.90 10.37 3.04
CA ARG A 43 -12.33 9.04 2.60
C ARG A 43 -11.96 8.83 1.14
N ILE A 44 -11.39 7.68 0.81
CA ILE A 44 -11.20 7.26 -0.57
C ILE A 44 -12.55 6.73 -1.05
N VAL A 45 -13.23 7.51 -1.88
CA VAL A 45 -14.56 7.19 -2.39
C VAL A 45 -14.55 6.54 -3.77
N HIS A 46 -13.39 6.55 -4.42
CA HIS A 46 -13.17 5.90 -5.70
C HIS A 46 -11.75 5.34 -5.80
N TRP A 47 -11.62 4.11 -6.23
CA TRP A 47 -10.36 3.49 -6.63
C TRP A 47 -10.65 2.50 -7.76
N GLY A 48 -10.19 2.81 -8.96
CA GLY A 48 -10.54 2.00 -10.13
C GLY A 48 -10.19 2.70 -11.44
N ARG A 49 -10.98 2.45 -12.48
CA ARG A 49 -10.85 3.11 -13.78
C ARG A 49 -11.14 4.61 -13.67
N PRO A 50 -10.53 5.46 -14.53
CA PRO A 50 -10.82 6.89 -14.53
C PRO A 50 -12.31 7.18 -14.71
N LEU A 51 -12.81 8.13 -13.92
CA LEU A 51 -14.17 8.60 -14.02
C LEU A 51 -14.33 9.52 -15.24
N ALA A 52 -15.43 9.38 -15.98
CA ALA A 52 -15.75 10.25 -17.11
C ALA A 52 -16.00 11.70 -16.65
N LYS A 53 -16.50 11.87 -15.43
CA LYS A 53 -16.77 13.18 -14.79
C LYS A 53 -16.27 13.15 -13.35
N PRO A 54 -15.02 13.56 -13.08
CA PRO A 54 -14.42 13.48 -11.74
C PRO A 54 -15.11 14.36 -10.70
N ASP A 55 -15.78 15.44 -11.08
CA ASP A 55 -16.58 16.30 -10.21
C ASP A 55 -17.75 15.56 -9.53
N THR A 56 -18.19 14.43 -10.09
CA THR A 56 -19.19 13.54 -9.47
C THR A 56 -18.74 12.95 -8.14
N LEU A 57 -17.45 13.02 -7.76
CA LEU A 57 -16.94 12.60 -6.45
C LEU A 57 -17.64 13.33 -5.30
N LEU A 58 -18.00 14.60 -5.47
CA LEU A 58 -18.74 15.36 -4.46
C LEU A 58 -20.13 14.76 -4.21
N ALA A 59 -20.85 14.42 -5.29
CA ALA A 59 -22.14 13.76 -5.16
C ALA A 59 -22.03 12.30 -4.68
N ALA A 60 -20.93 11.62 -5.03
CA ALA A 60 -20.64 10.27 -4.56
C ALA A 60 -20.46 10.22 -3.04
N TYR A 61 -19.98 11.28 -2.42
CA TYR A 61 -19.87 11.37 -0.96
C TYR A 61 -21.21 11.12 -0.28
N ASP A 62 -22.26 11.86 -0.64
CA ASP A 62 -23.59 11.69 -0.05
C ASP A 62 -24.23 10.33 -0.42
N ALA A 63 -23.98 9.86 -1.64
CA ALA A 63 -24.53 8.57 -2.11
C ALA A 63 -23.90 7.36 -1.42
N LEU A 64 -22.63 7.44 -1.05
CA LEU A 64 -21.89 6.35 -0.39
C LEU A 64 -21.95 6.44 1.13
N LYS A 65 -22.29 7.62 1.70
CA LYS A 65 -22.42 7.80 3.14
C LYS A 65 -23.51 6.87 3.67
N PRO A 66 -23.21 5.95 4.58
CA PRO A 66 -24.22 5.06 5.12
C PRO A 66 -25.35 5.85 5.79
N GLN A 67 -26.58 5.45 5.54
CA GLN A 67 -27.76 6.13 6.10
C GLN A 67 -27.96 5.72 7.56
N ARG A 68 -28.26 6.67 8.44
CA ARG A 68 -28.70 6.35 9.79
C ARG A 68 -30.01 5.57 9.75
N VAL A 69 -30.07 4.48 10.51
CA VAL A 69 -31.31 3.74 10.70
C VAL A 69 -32.21 4.52 11.68
N SER A 70 -33.48 4.66 11.36
CA SER A 70 -34.46 5.32 12.24
C SER A 70 -34.44 4.69 13.66
N GLY A 71 -34.28 5.53 14.68
CA GLY A 71 -34.17 5.09 16.06
C GLY A 71 -32.79 4.64 16.52
N ALA A 72 -31.81 4.54 15.62
CA ALA A 72 -30.43 4.30 16.01
C ALA A 72 -29.83 5.54 16.69
N LEU A 73 -29.12 5.31 17.78
CA LEU A 73 -28.41 6.36 18.51
C LEU A 73 -26.99 6.55 17.97
N ASP A 74 -26.42 5.49 17.38
CA ASP A 74 -25.05 5.48 16.92
C ASP A 74 -24.90 6.09 15.52
N ASP A 75 -23.75 6.68 15.28
CA ASP A 75 -23.35 7.08 13.94
C ASP A 75 -23.03 5.84 13.09
N THR A 76 -23.39 5.92 11.82
CA THR A 76 -23.06 4.87 10.85
C THR A 76 -21.59 4.91 10.53
N VAL A 77 -20.96 3.74 10.58
CA VAL A 77 -19.54 3.58 10.33
C VAL A 77 -19.25 3.78 8.82
N TRP A 78 -18.38 4.71 8.54
CA TRP A 78 -17.83 4.89 7.19
C TRP A 78 -16.33 5.13 7.29
N PRO A 79 -15.47 4.16 6.89
CA PRO A 79 -14.05 4.23 7.14
C PRO A 79 -13.39 5.44 6.47
N SER A 80 -12.63 6.21 7.25
CA SER A 80 -11.67 7.18 6.78
C SER A 80 -10.37 6.45 6.32
N ILE A 81 -9.37 7.19 5.90
CA ILE A 81 -8.05 6.63 5.56
C ILE A 81 -7.36 5.93 6.74
N LEU A 82 -7.67 6.34 7.96
CA LEU A 82 -7.12 5.79 9.21
C LEU A 82 -8.21 5.75 10.28
N PRO A 83 -9.20 4.85 10.16
CA PRO A 83 -10.35 4.84 11.07
C PRO A 83 -9.93 4.42 12.48
N THR A 84 -10.43 5.14 13.48
CA THR A 84 -10.22 4.85 14.90
C THR A 84 -11.54 4.65 15.61
N GLN A 85 -11.52 4.03 16.79
CA GLN A 85 -12.71 3.84 17.62
C GLN A 85 -13.33 5.18 18.05
N ALA A 86 -12.52 6.23 18.18
CA ALA A 86 -13.04 7.59 18.46
C ALA A 86 -13.88 8.17 17.29
N GLU A 87 -13.73 7.62 16.08
CA GLU A 87 -14.55 7.93 14.90
C GLU A 87 -15.68 6.91 14.68
N SER A 88 -16.08 6.18 15.73
CA SER A 88 -17.10 5.13 15.67
C SER A 88 -16.72 3.91 14.83
N TRP A 89 -15.41 3.67 14.59
CA TRP A 89 -14.96 2.45 13.95
C TRP A 89 -15.25 1.23 14.82
N ILE A 90 -16.00 0.26 14.27
CA ILE A 90 -16.43 -0.97 14.95
C ILE A 90 -15.71 -2.22 14.41
N GLY A 91 -14.84 -2.06 13.42
CA GLY A 91 -13.99 -3.13 12.89
C GLY A 91 -12.78 -3.37 13.77
N GLU A 92 -11.89 -4.24 13.28
CA GLU A 92 -10.62 -4.49 13.97
C GLU A 92 -9.79 -3.21 14.09
N GLN A 93 -9.15 -3.04 15.24
CA GLN A 93 -8.35 -1.87 15.53
C GLN A 93 -7.18 -1.74 14.55
N ARG A 94 -7.11 -0.59 13.83
CA ARG A 94 -6.08 -0.31 12.84
C ARG A 94 -4.94 0.55 13.36
N VAL A 95 -5.19 1.28 14.44
CA VAL A 95 -4.21 2.13 15.12
C VAL A 95 -4.08 1.65 16.56
N VAL A 96 -2.91 1.13 16.93
CA VAL A 96 -2.60 0.69 18.30
C VAL A 96 -1.46 1.55 18.81
N LEU A 97 -1.82 2.49 19.67
CA LEU A 97 -0.90 3.42 20.31
C LEU A 97 -1.08 3.31 21.83
N ARG A 98 0.01 3.39 22.58
CA ARG A 98 -0.03 3.36 24.03
C ARG A 98 0.85 4.45 24.64
N ARG A 99 0.42 4.97 25.76
CA ARG A 99 1.19 5.89 26.58
C ARG A 99 1.14 5.46 28.04
N ALA A 100 2.31 5.24 28.65
CA ALA A 100 2.40 4.69 30.02
C ALA A 100 1.56 3.41 30.22
N GLY A 101 1.50 2.53 29.20
CA GLY A 101 0.72 1.28 29.24
C GLY A 101 -0.78 1.45 29.00
N VAL A 102 -1.27 2.70 28.82
CA VAL A 102 -2.69 2.99 28.52
C VAL A 102 -2.85 3.13 27.02
N GLU A 103 -3.84 2.46 26.45
CA GLU A 103 -4.16 2.53 25.03
C GLU A 103 -4.85 3.85 24.69
N LEU A 104 -4.45 4.43 23.57
CA LEU A 104 -4.98 5.69 23.06
C LEU A 104 -5.94 5.45 21.90
N PHE A 105 -7.01 6.24 21.84
CA PHE A 105 -7.98 6.25 20.75
C PHE A 105 -8.06 7.63 20.13
N PRO A 106 -7.10 8.00 19.28
CA PRO A 106 -7.05 9.37 18.76
C PRO A 106 -8.22 9.69 17.84
N LYS A 107 -8.73 10.91 17.96
CA LYS A 107 -9.66 11.54 17.04
C LYS A 107 -8.94 12.62 16.27
N PHE A 108 -8.50 12.29 15.09
CA PHE A 108 -7.69 13.19 14.27
C PHE A 108 -8.52 14.30 13.64
N THR A 109 -7.96 15.52 13.71
CA THR A 109 -8.48 16.70 12.99
C THR A 109 -7.46 17.12 11.94
N VAL A 110 -7.86 17.23 10.68
CA VAL A 110 -6.98 17.64 9.58
C VAL A 110 -6.54 19.09 9.78
N THR A 111 -5.24 19.32 9.76
CA THR A 111 -4.60 20.63 9.92
C THR A 111 -3.96 21.13 8.64
N ASN A 112 -3.55 20.25 7.72
CA ASN A 112 -2.96 20.61 6.45
C ASN A 112 -3.27 19.59 5.36
N ILE A 113 -3.40 20.06 4.11
CA ILE A 113 -3.58 19.25 2.92
C ILE A 113 -2.68 19.81 1.83
N GLU A 114 -1.77 18.97 1.32
CA GLU A 114 -0.92 19.31 0.18
C GLU A 114 -1.28 18.41 -1.01
N THR A 115 -1.52 19.03 -2.17
CA THR A 115 -1.95 18.35 -3.40
C THR A 115 -1.13 18.81 -4.60
N GLY A 116 -1.19 18.07 -5.70
CA GLY A 116 -0.68 18.59 -6.96
C GLY A 116 0.81 18.45 -7.20
N GLY A 117 1.38 17.24 -7.16
CA GLY A 117 2.76 16.96 -7.57
C GLY A 117 3.82 17.40 -6.56
N VAL A 118 3.45 17.53 -5.32
CA VAL A 118 4.34 17.80 -4.19
C VAL A 118 5.23 16.61 -3.88
N LEU A 119 4.78 15.40 -4.24
CA LEU A 119 5.47 14.16 -3.92
C LEU A 119 6.43 13.76 -5.04
N GLU A 120 7.69 13.68 -4.71
CA GLU A 120 8.69 13.06 -5.57
C GLU A 120 8.67 11.56 -5.33
N ALA A 121 8.31 10.77 -6.36
CA ALA A 121 8.60 9.35 -6.33
C ALA A 121 10.12 9.19 -6.39
N THR A 122 10.75 8.95 -5.26
CA THR A 122 12.13 8.46 -5.22
C THR A 122 12.15 7.03 -5.74
N LEU A 123 12.11 6.90 -7.04
CA LEU A 123 12.66 5.74 -7.71
C LEU A 123 14.15 5.88 -7.49
N ASP A 124 14.76 4.94 -6.78
CA ASP A 124 16.18 4.94 -6.42
C ASP A 124 17.01 5.87 -7.31
N ALA A 125 17.11 7.13 -6.91
CA ALA A 125 17.80 8.14 -7.68
C ALA A 125 19.29 7.88 -7.54
N VAL A 126 19.78 6.94 -8.29
CA VAL A 126 21.19 6.94 -8.64
C VAL A 126 21.37 8.15 -9.55
N SER A 127 21.57 9.29 -8.89
CA SER A 127 22.09 10.54 -9.43
C SER A 127 21.81 10.78 -10.91
N GLY A 128 20.73 11.45 -11.27
CA GLY A 128 20.54 12.25 -12.50
C GLY A 128 21.03 11.73 -13.85
N GLU A 129 21.55 10.52 -13.93
CA GLU A 129 22.09 9.93 -15.14
C GLU A 129 20.97 9.31 -15.98
N SER A 130 20.93 9.65 -17.25
CA SER A 130 20.13 8.93 -18.24
C SER A 130 20.81 7.62 -18.61
N TYR A 131 20.04 6.56 -18.83
CA TYR A 131 20.55 5.31 -19.42
C TYR A 131 19.72 4.93 -20.64
N THR A 132 20.30 4.09 -21.50
CA THR A 132 19.60 3.53 -22.66
C THR A 132 19.21 2.09 -22.33
N ASP A 133 17.93 1.74 -22.45
CA ASP A 133 17.46 0.37 -22.26
C ASP A 133 17.89 -0.54 -23.42
N VAL A 134 17.67 -1.86 -23.28
CA VAL A 134 18.04 -2.86 -24.31
C VAL A 134 17.30 -2.66 -25.64
N ALA A 135 16.23 -1.89 -25.69
CA ALA A 135 15.49 -1.53 -26.89
C ALA A 135 15.98 -0.19 -27.50
N GLY A 136 17.02 0.42 -26.91
CA GLY A 136 17.59 1.69 -27.41
C GLY A 136 16.85 2.95 -26.95
N HIS A 137 15.90 2.85 -26.01
CA HIS A 137 15.18 4.02 -25.50
C HIS A 137 15.95 4.71 -24.39
N ALA A 138 16.10 6.02 -24.48
CA ALA A 138 16.63 6.83 -23.39
C ALA A 138 15.64 6.85 -22.21
N ARG A 139 16.13 6.54 -21.03
CA ARG A 139 15.39 6.56 -19.75
C ARG A 139 16.06 7.52 -18.79
N ALA A 140 15.29 8.39 -18.18
CA ALA A 140 15.79 9.29 -17.15
C ALA A 140 15.71 8.60 -15.77
N THR A 141 16.75 8.77 -14.97
CA THR A 141 16.84 8.28 -13.57
C THR A 141 16.76 9.47 -12.63
N GLY A 142 15.70 10.20 -12.61
CA GLY A 142 15.52 11.33 -11.68
C GLY A 142 14.23 11.19 -10.88
N PRO A 143 14.06 11.94 -9.79
CA PRO A 143 12.80 12.00 -9.09
C PRO A 143 11.72 12.47 -10.06
N ALA A 144 10.72 11.64 -10.31
CA ALA A 144 9.56 11.99 -11.11
C ALA A 144 8.44 12.46 -10.17
N ARG A 145 7.87 13.63 -10.45
CA ARG A 145 6.65 14.06 -9.76
C ARG A 145 5.51 13.12 -10.13
N VAL A 146 4.78 12.66 -9.12
CA VAL A 146 3.61 11.81 -9.30
C VAL A 146 2.37 12.47 -8.70
N PRO A 147 1.16 12.17 -9.19
CA PRO A 147 -0.06 12.57 -8.52
C PRO A 147 -0.07 12.04 -7.10
N GLY A 148 -0.41 12.91 -6.15
CA GLY A 148 -0.41 12.52 -4.75
C GLY A 148 -1.10 13.54 -3.86
N VAL A 149 -1.25 13.16 -2.60
CA VAL A 149 -1.76 14.02 -1.53
C VAL A 149 -1.04 13.68 -0.23
N ILE A 150 -0.73 14.72 0.53
CA ILE A 150 -0.24 14.63 1.92
C ILE A 150 -1.31 15.24 2.80
N VAL A 151 -1.66 14.56 3.87
CA VAL A 151 -2.63 15.03 4.87
C VAL A 151 -1.96 15.00 6.22
N THR A 152 -1.86 16.16 6.87
CA THR A 152 -1.43 16.28 8.27
C THR A 152 -2.66 16.40 9.15
N ALA A 153 -2.76 15.58 10.17
CA ALA A 153 -3.87 15.61 11.13
C ALA A 153 -3.37 15.35 12.55
N ARG A 154 -4.04 15.93 13.53
CA ARG A 154 -3.66 15.88 14.93
C ARG A 154 -4.80 15.51 15.85
N ASP A 155 -4.45 14.86 16.92
CA ASP A 155 -5.21 14.83 18.17
C ASP A 155 -4.38 15.56 19.24
N GLU A 156 -4.74 16.82 19.51
CA GLU A 156 -4.00 17.66 20.47
C GLU A 156 -4.20 17.18 21.91
N GLU A 157 -5.36 16.57 22.22
CA GLU A 157 -5.66 16.06 23.56
C GLU A 157 -4.81 14.85 23.89
N GLN A 158 -4.60 13.95 22.93
CA GLN A 158 -3.78 12.77 23.11
C GLN A 158 -2.32 12.97 22.67
N GLY A 159 -1.99 14.14 22.13
CA GLY A 159 -0.63 14.51 21.74
C GLY A 159 -0.05 13.65 20.62
N VAL A 160 -0.85 13.36 19.61
CA VAL A 160 -0.46 12.54 18.47
C VAL A 160 -0.72 13.30 17.17
N GLU A 161 0.28 13.34 16.29
CA GLU A 161 0.14 13.79 14.91
C GLU A 161 0.34 12.62 13.97
N VAL A 162 -0.41 12.63 12.88
CA VAL A 162 -0.19 11.74 11.74
C VAL A 162 -0.03 12.57 10.47
N GLU A 163 1.00 12.25 9.68
CA GLU A 163 1.15 12.73 8.30
C GLU A 163 0.95 11.55 7.36
N TRP A 164 -0.15 11.52 6.62
CA TRP A 164 -0.49 10.46 5.71
C TRP A 164 -0.20 10.87 4.27
N HIS A 165 0.45 9.97 3.54
CA HIS A 165 0.84 10.14 2.15
C HIS A 165 0.11 9.13 1.27
N LEU A 166 -0.42 9.60 0.14
CA LEU A 166 -0.91 8.75 -0.95
C LEU A 166 -0.27 9.20 -2.26
N GLU A 167 0.24 8.25 -3.02
CA GLU A 167 0.82 8.46 -4.33
C GLU A 167 0.22 7.50 -5.37
N LEU A 168 0.02 8.00 -6.59
CA LEU A 168 -0.38 7.19 -7.74
C LEU A 168 0.75 7.16 -8.78
N LEU A 169 1.50 6.06 -8.82
CA LEU A 169 2.71 5.90 -9.60
C LEU A 169 2.41 5.78 -11.12
N PRO A 170 3.38 6.10 -12.00
CA PRO A 170 3.18 6.11 -13.46
C PRO A 170 2.58 4.82 -14.04
N GLY A 171 2.92 3.65 -13.48
CA GLY A 171 2.36 2.35 -13.87
C GLY A 171 0.96 2.08 -13.33
N GLY A 172 0.32 3.03 -12.61
CA GLY A 172 -1.00 2.87 -12.00
C GLY A 172 -0.99 2.10 -10.68
N LEU A 173 0.17 1.82 -10.10
CA LEU A 173 0.30 1.30 -8.75
C LEU A 173 0.11 2.46 -7.76
N ALA A 174 -0.80 2.29 -6.81
CA ALA A 174 -0.96 3.21 -5.69
C ALA A 174 -0.03 2.81 -4.54
N ARG A 175 0.40 3.78 -3.74
CA ARG A 175 1.06 3.49 -2.46
C ARG A 175 0.70 4.52 -1.41
N GLN A 176 0.65 4.09 -0.16
CA GLN A 176 0.41 4.98 0.97
C GLN A 176 1.30 4.62 2.15
N LYS A 177 1.64 5.61 2.97
CA LYS A 177 2.33 5.47 4.24
C LYS A 177 1.83 6.50 5.24
N ALA A 178 2.16 6.32 6.50
CA ALA A 178 1.93 7.30 7.54
C ALA A 178 3.20 7.56 8.34
N THR A 179 3.42 8.81 8.72
CA THR A 179 4.39 9.19 9.74
C THR A 179 3.62 9.53 11.01
N VAL A 180 3.93 8.88 12.12
CA VAL A 180 3.34 9.17 13.43
C VAL A 180 4.32 9.96 14.25
N THR A 181 3.87 11.06 14.84
CA THR A 181 4.71 11.92 15.68
C THR A 181 4.11 12.07 17.09
N ASN A 182 4.95 11.91 18.10
CA ASN A 182 4.60 12.22 19.48
C ASN A 182 4.78 13.71 19.72
N LEU A 183 3.70 14.40 20.11
CA LEU A 183 3.68 15.84 20.38
C LEU A 183 3.93 16.19 21.86
N PHE A 184 3.85 15.21 22.76
CA PHE A 184 4.03 15.45 24.20
C PHE A 184 5.50 15.31 24.62
N GLY A 185 5.96 16.21 25.50
CA GLY A 185 7.30 16.18 26.10
C GLY A 185 7.39 15.25 27.33
N ALA A 186 8.60 15.11 27.90
CA ALA A 186 8.97 14.13 28.95
C ALA A 186 8.15 14.22 30.25
N ASP A 187 7.60 15.37 30.55
CA ASP A 187 6.91 15.63 31.82
C ASP A 187 5.60 14.81 32.01
N ALA A 188 5.12 14.15 30.96
CA ALA A 188 3.84 13.46 30.97
C ALA A 188 3.94 11.92 31.05
N GLY A 189 5.06 11.35 31.44
CA GLY A 189 5.29 9.91 31.26
C GLY A 189 5.21 9.53 29.76
N ALA A 190 5.79 10.32 28.95
CA ALA A 190 5.28 10.83 27.66
C ALA A 190 5.74 10.06 26.45
N GLN A 191 6.46 8.94 26.62
CA GLN A 191 6.80 8.09 25.49
C GLN A 191 5.55 7.50 24.86
N LEU A 192 5.47 7.55 23.54
CA LEU A 192 4.40 6.96 22.75
C LEU A 192 4.89 5.63 22.15
N GLU A 193 4.31 4.53 22.61
CA GLU A 193 4.56 3.20 22.05
C GLU A 193 3.63 2.95 20.86
N LEU A 194 4.19 2.50 19.75
CA LEU A 194 3.44 2.06 18.57
C LEU A 194 3.36 0.53 18.57
N GLY A 195 2.15 0.00 18.48
CA GLY A 195 1.90 -1.43 18.34
C GLY A 195 1.49 -1.83 16.91
N LYS A 196 0.71 -0.99 16.24
CA LYS A 196 0.24 -1.25 14.88
C LYS A 196 -0.26 0.04 14.23
N ILE A 197 0.09 0.24 12.96
CA ILE A 197 -0.59 1.17 12.06
C ILE A 197 -0.93 0.38 10.80
N GLU A 198 -2.21 0.14 10.60
CA GLU A 198 -2.72 -0.61 9.46
C GLU A 198 -3.44 0.32 8.50
N LEU A 199 -2.85 0.55 7.35
CA LEU A 199 -3.41 1.35 6.27
C LEU A 199 -4.32 0.51 5.38
N GLY A 200 -5.18 1.16 4.57
CA GLY A 200 -6.10 0.41 3.73
C GLY A 200 -6.65 1.20 2.56
N PHE A 201 -7.16 0.45 1.58
CA PHE A 201 -7.91 0.94 0.44
C PHE A 201 -9.36 0.42 0.51
N PRO A 202 -10.34 1.18 0.03
CA PRO A 202 -11.72 0.73 0.04
C PRO A 202 -11.93 -0.45 -0.89
N LEU A 203 -12.84 -1.35 -0.52
CA LEU A 203 -13.35 -2.41 -1.36
C LEU A 203 -14.82 -2.15 -1.66
N PRO A 204 -15.24 -2.16 -2.94
CA PRO A 204 -16.65 -2.07 -3.29
C PRO A 204 -17.40 -3.34 -2.83
N GLU A 205 -18.72 -3.25 -2.75
CA GLU A 205 -19.58 -4.40 -2.39
C GLU A 205 -19.42 -5.56 -3.37
N SER A 206 -19.16 -5.28 -4.65
CA SER A 206 -18.93 -6.28 -5.69
C SER A 206 -17.67 -7.14 -5.46
N ALA A 207 -16.71 -6.71 -4.65
CA ALA A 207 -15.52 -7.48 -4.29
C ALA A 207 -15.86 -8.56 -3.27
N GLY A 208 -16.52 -9.62 -3.70
CA GLY A 208 -17.06 -10.69 -2.85
C GLY A 208 -16.19 -11.93 -2.68
N GLU A 209 -14.98 -11.97 -3.25
CA GLU A 209 -14.06 -13.10 -3.17
C GLU A 209 -12.64 -12.66 -2.82
N ILE A 210 -11.96 -13.43 -1.98
CA ILE A 210 -10.56 -13.26 -1.62
C ILE A 210 -9.70 -14.32 -2.29
N LEU A 211 -8.56 -13.93 -2.82
CA LEU A 211 -7.46 -14.80 -3.22
C LEU A 211 -6.26 -14.51 -2.33
N THR A 212 -5.77 -15.53 -1.67
CA THR A 212 -4.56 -15.54 -0.85
C THR A 212 -3.69 -16.74 -1.18
N THR A 213 -2.54 -16.88 -0.55
CA THR A 213 -1.68 -18.05 -0.68
C THR A 213 -1.38 -18.66 0.67
N THR A 214 -1.14 -19.95 0.68
CA THR A 214 -0.64 -20.70 1.83
C THR A 214 0.41 -21.70 1.35
N GLY A 215 1.06 -22.41 2.28
CA GLY A 215 2.02 -23.44 1.89
C GLY A 215 3.05 -23.74 2.95
N HIS A 216 4.02 -24.50 2.56
CA HIS A 216 5.20 -24.85 3.34
C HIS A 216 6.38 -25.09 2.40
N HIS A 217 7.56 -25.34 2.95
CA HIS A 217 8.75 -25.70 2.16
C HIS A 217 8.44 -26.83 1.16
N LEU A 218 8.83 -26.65 -0.11
CA LEU A 218 8.52 -27.48 -1.28
C LEU A 218 7.06 -27.47 -1.75
N ARG A 219 6.18 -26.69 -1.12
CA ARG A 219 4.80 -26.42 -1.57
C ARG A 219 4.43 -24.98 -1.22
N GLU A 220 5.22 -24.06 -1.71
CA GLU A 220 5.09 -22.64 -1.45
C GLU A 220 3.93 -22.04 -2.24
N ARG A 221 3.29 -21.05 -1.64
CA ARG A 221 2.32 -20.15 -2.29
C ARG A 221 1.18 -20.87 -3.02
N SER A 222 0.64 -21.90 -2.41
CA SER A 222 -0.56 -22.57 -2.93
C SER A 222 -1.75 -21.62 -2.88
N PRO A 223 -2.40 -21.28 -4.00
CA PRO A 223 -3.51 -20.33 -4.03
C PRO A 223 -4.74 -20.88 -3.32
N GLN A 224 -5.41 -20.00 -2.56
CA GLN A 224 -6.65 -20.28 -1.85
C GLN A 224 -7.67 -19.20 -2.19
N ARG A 225 -8.89 -19.60 -2.49
CA ARG A 225 -10.03 -18.70 -2.73
C ARG A 225 -11.11 -18.93 -1.70
N GLN A 226 -11.71 -17.84 -1.22
CA GLN A 226 -12.82 -17.91 -0.29
C GLN A 226 -13.72 -16.67 -0.42
N PRO A 227 -15.00 -16.75 -0.02
CA PRO A 227 -15.88 -15.59 0.02
C PRO A 227 -15.36 -14.51 0.98
N LEU A 228 -15.51 -13.23 0.60
CA LEU A 228 -15.39 -12.11 1.50
C LEU A 228 -16.77 -11.80 2.10
N THR A 229 -17.02 -12.33 3.27
CA THR A 229 -18.26 -12.09 4.03
C THR A 229 -18.08 -10.96 5.03
N VAL A 230 -19.15 -10.56 5.74
CA VAL A 230 -19.04 -9.68 6.91
C VAL A 230 -18.09 -10.29 7.92
N GLY A 231 -17.14 -9.51 8.40
CA GLY A 231 -16.04 -9.92 9.26
C GLY A 231 -14.70 -9.64 8.63
N ARG A 232 -13.66 -10.15 9.26
CA ARG A 232 -12.27 -9.91 8.87
C ARG A 232 -11.57 -11.21 8.49
N PHE A 233 -10.96 -11.20 7.32
CA PHE A 233 -9.89 -12.11 6.96
C PHE A 233 -8.55 -11.44 7.21
N GLU A 234 -7.61 -12.14 7.83
CA GLU A 234 -6.24 -11.65 7.98
C GLU A 234 -5.21 -12.74 7.76
N LYS A 235 -4.05 -12.32 7.31
CA LYS A 235 -2.88 -13.17 7.12
C LYS A 235 -1.68 -12.52 7.81
N PRO A 236 -1.45 -12.81 9.10
CA PRO A 236 -0.28 -12.34 9.81
C PRO A 236 0.98 -13.10 9.38
N GLN A 237 2.09 -12.39 9.38
CA GLN A 237 3.44 -12.90 9.12
C GLN A 237 4.30 -12.57 10.32
N LEU A 238 4.59 -13.56 11.15
CA LEU A 238 5.17 -13.38 12.49
C LEU A 238 6.57 -13.98 12.64
N ALA A 239 7.15 -14.46 11.54
CA ALA A 239 8.46 -15.11 11.56
C ALA A 239 9.64 -14.13 11.34
N GLY A 240 9.40 -12.80 11.47
CA GLY A 240 10.39 -11.78 11.16
C GLY A 240 10.72 -11.66 9.66
N ARG A 241 10.04 -12.41 8.82
CA ARG A 241 10.15 -12.39 7.36
C ARG A 241 8.94 -13.07 6.73
N PRO A 242 8.58 -12.75 5.47
CA PRO A 242 7.67 -13.57 4.69
C PRO A 242 8.21 -14.98 4.53
N ASP A 243 7.44 -15.99 4.93
CA ASP A 243 7.83 -17.40 4.84
C ASP A 243 7.15 -18.13 3.67
N PHE A 244 7.23 -19.44 3.63
CA PHE A 244 6.74 -20.29 2.52
C PHE A 244 5.24 -20.19 2.28
N ASP A 245 4.48 -19.90 3.32
CA ASP A 245 3.03 -19.66 3.26
C ASP A 245 2.67 -18.18 3.01
N ALA A 246 3.68 -17.31 2.82
CA ALA A 246 3.46 -15.88 2.73
C ALA A 246 2.51 -15.50 1.59
N SER A 247 1.45 -14.79 1.95
CA SER A 247 0.75 -13.95 1.00
C SER A 247 1.56 -12.68 0.78
N LEU A 248 2.35 -12.64 -0.29
CA LEU A 248 2.97 -11.38 -0.72
C LEU A 248 1.92 -10.39 -1.20
N LEU A 249 0.82 -10.92 -1.78
CA LEU A 249 -0.35 -10.17 -2.18
C LEU A 249 -1.58 -10.78 -1.53
N LEU A 250 -2.43 -9.93 -0.95
CA LEU A 250 -3.81 -10.24 -0.67
C LEU A 250 -4.65 -9.59 -1.76
N THR A 251 -5.52 -10.36 -2.41
CA THR A 251 -6.38 -9.86 -3.48
C THR A 251 -7.84 -10.09 -3.11
N ALA A 252 -8.67 -9.06 -3.30
CA ALA A 252 -10.12 -9.20 -3.27
C ALA A 252 -10.70 -8.73 -4.60
N GLY A 253 -11.78 -9.34 -5.06
CA GLY A 253 -12.38 -8.98 -6.35
C GLY A 253 -13.78 -9.52 -6.52
N VAL A 254 -14.36 -9.27 -7.69
CA VAL A 254 -15.65 -9.86 -8.05
C VAL A 254 -15.56 -11.37 -8.03
N PRO A 255 -16.58 -12.11 -7.56
CA PRO A 255 -16.52 -13.56 -7.51
C PRO A 255 -16.17 -14.17 -8.87
N GLY A 256 -15.18 -15.06 -8.88
CA GLY A 256 -14.70 -15.71 -10.10
C GLY A 256 -13.73 -14.89 -10.94
N PHE A 257 -13.19 -13.76 -10.43
CA PHE A 257 -12.15 -13.02 -11.16
C PHE A 257 -10.99 -13.94 -11.56
N GLY A 258 -10.45 -13.71 -12.77
CA GLY A 258 -9.42 -14.55 -13.36
C GLY A 258 -8.11 -13.79 -13.61
N PHE A 259 -7.31 -14.34 -14.52
CA PHE A 259 -6.08 -13.65 -14.93
C PHE A 259 -6.37 -12.47 -15.88
N GLU A 260 -7.38 -12.60 -16.76
CA GLU A 260 -7.68 -11.67 -17.84
C GLU A 260 -9.01 -10.90 -17.64
N HIS A 261 -9.71 -11.12 -16.55
CA HIS A 261 -11.04 -10.52 -16.33
C HIS A 261 -11.43 -10.44 -14.87
N GLY A 262 -12.32 -9.49 -14.60
CA GLY A 262 -12.96 -9.26 -13.31
C GLY A 262 -12.22 -8.23 -12.46
N ASP A 263 -12.93 -7.21 -12.04
CA ASP A 263 -12.37 -6.17 -11.19
C ASP A 263 -11.76 -6.77 -9.92
N ALA A 264 -10.48 -6.52 -9.70
CA ALA A 264 -9.72 -7.05 -8.59
C ALA A 264 -8.82 -5.96 -7.98
N TYR A 265 -8.60 -6.08 -6.68
CA TYR A 265 -7.89 -5.14 -5.82
C TYR A 265 -6.88 -5.91 -5.00
N SER A 266 -5.61 -5.58 -5.13
CA SER A 266 -4.54 -6.26 -4.40
C SER A 266 -3.74 -5.30 -3.55
N VAL A 267 -3.28 -5.77 -2.40
CA VAL A 267 -2.38 -5.01 -1.53
C VAL A 267 -1.13 -5.79 -1.18
N HIS A 268 -0.05 -5.05 -0.92
CA HIS A 268 1.26 -5.56 -0.50
C HIS A 268 1.88 -4.60 0.51
N VAL A 269 2.34 -5.12 1.64
CA VAL A 269 3.15 -4.34 2.60
C VAL A 269 4.59 -4.35 2.14
N GLY A 270 5.18 -3.19 1.89
CA GLY A 270 6.55 -3.00 1.43
C GLY A 270 7.59 -3.19 2.53
N TRP A 271 7.42 -4.23 3.33
CA TRP A 271 8.26 -4.59 4.48
C TRP A 271 8.42 -6.09 4.58
N SER A 272 9.61 -6.54 4.92
CA SER A 272 9.93 -7.96 5.04
C SER A 272 9.94 -8.48 6.48
N GLY A 273 9.60 -7.65 7.46
CA GLY A 273 9.45 -8.03 8.88
C GLY A 273 8.06 -8.54 9.22
N ASN A 274 7.74 -8.51 10.52
CA ASN A 274 6.42 -8.86 11.01
C ASN A 274 5.37 -7.90 10.45
N SER A 275 4.35 -8.45 9.83
CA SER A 275 3.32 -7.66 9.14
C SER A 275 1.99 -8.42 9.06
N VAL A 276 0.93 -7.71 8.71
CA VAL A 276 -0.38 -8.28 8.46
C VAL A 276 -0.94 -7.76 7.15
N LEU A 277 -1.56 -8.64 6.37
CA LEU A 277 -2.47 -8.30 5.28
C LEU A 277 -3.89 -8.66 5.70
N SER A 278 -4.85 -7.79 5.42
CA SER A 278 -6.23 -7.98 5.83
C SER A 278 -7.23 -7.53 4.78
N ALA A 279 -8.40 -8.17 4.79
CA ALA A 279 -9.60 -7.71 4.10
C ALA A 279 -10.77 -7.81 5.08
N GLU A 280 -11.47 -6.70 5.28
CA GLU A 280 -12.54 -6.60 6.27
C GLU A 280 -13.78 -5.99 5.66
N ARG A 281 -14.93 -6.55 5.96
CA ARG A 281 -16.23 -6.03 5.58
C ARG A 281 -17.09 -5.87 6.81
N LEU A 282 -17.58 -4.66 7.02
CA LEU A 282 -18.52 -4.37 8.09
C LEU A 282 -19.96 -4.44 7.56
N PRO A 283 -20.95 -4.70 8.43
CA PRO A 283 -22.36 -4.58 8.07
C PRO A 283 -22.67 -3.16 7.58
N TYR A 284 -23.46 -3.05 6.52
CA TYR A 284 -24.01 -1.78 6.01
C TYR A 284 -23.00 -0.75 5.50
N THR A 285 -21.76 -1.15 5.21
CA THR A 285 -20.74 -0.27 4.66
C THR A 285 -19.82 -1.00 3.68
N THR A 286 -18.98 -0.24 2.99
CA THR A 286 -17.94 -0.77 2.11
C THR A 286 -16.90 -1.56 2.90
N GLY A 287 -16.20 -2.48 2.22
CA GLY A 287 -15.06 -3.18 2.82
C GLY A 287 -13.78 -2.35 2.75
N VAL A 288 -12.76 -2.85 3.43
CA VAL A 288 -11.38 -2.31 3.38
C VAL A 288 -10.41 -3.46 3.16
N ILE A 289 -9.49 -3.30 2.21
CA ILE A 289 -8.34 -4.19 2.05
C ILE A 289 -7.08 -3.42 2.42
N GLY A 290 -6.19 -4.01 3.23
CA GLY A 290 -5.05 -3.28 3.73
C GLY A 290 -3.99 -4.15 4.36
N GLY A 291 -3.14 -3.49 5.10
CA GLY A 291 -2.08 -4.14 5.86
C GLY A 291 -1.18 -3.13 6.54
N GLY A 292 -0.30 -3.64 7.34
CA GLY A 292 0.66 -2.85 8.08
C GLY A 292 1.70 -3.70 8.77
N GLU A 293 2.63 -3.02 9.39
CA GLU A 293 3.64 -3.61 10.23
C GLU A 293 3.06 -3.97 11.60
N LEU A 294 3.51 -5.06 12.16
CA LEU A 294 3.19 -5.48 13.53
C LEU A 294 4.43 -5.24 14.41
N LEU A 295 4.28 -4.34 15.38
CA LEU A 295 5.33 -3.93 16.30
C LEU A 295 5.04 -4.50 17.70
N PHE A 296 5.90 -5.39 18.17
CA PHE A 296 5.70 -6.07 19.44
C PHE A 296 6.65 -5.55 20.52
N GLY A 297 6.18 -5.64 21.78
CA GLY A 297 7.02 -5.45 22.95
C GLY A 297 7.71 -4.11 23.05
N GLY A 298 7.11 -3.03 22.50
CA GLY A 298 7.71 -1.71 22.52
C GLY A 298 8.89 -1.54 21.54
N GLU A 299 8.92 -2.29 20.45
CA GLU A 299 9.95 -2.16 19.39
C GLU A 299 10.09 -0.73 18.88
N VAL A 300 8.97 0.00 18.82
CA VAL A 300 8.95 1.41 18.47
C VAL A 300 8.34 2.22 19.61
N THR A 301 9.18 3.07 20.21
CA THR A 301 8.79 3.99 21.27
C THR A 301 9.31 5.38 20.92
N LEU A 302 8.39 6.34 20.80
CA LEU A 302 8.71 7.71 20.42
C LEU A 302 8.91 8.58 21.66
N ALA A 303 10.05 9.25 21.71
CA ALA A 303 10.36 10.26 22.72
C ALA A 303 9.51 11.53 22.54
N GLY A 304 9.59 12.45 23.49
CA GLY A 304 9.04 13.78 23.34
C GLY A 304 9.83 14.65 22.37
N PRO A 305 9.26 15.79 21.93
CA PRO A 305 9.95 16.73 21.06
C PRO A 305 11.28 17.20 21.65
N GLY A 306 12.37 17.05 20.86
CA GLY A 306 13.70 17.43 21.28
C GLY A 306 14.45 16.46 22.21
N GLU A 307 13.86 15.31 22.54
CA GLU A 307 14.40 14.32 23.49
C GLU A 307 14.94 13.07 22.82
N GLY A 308 14.82 12.96 21.51
CA GLY A 308 15.25 11.83 20.72
C GLY A 308 14.37 11.65 19.48
N GLN A 309 14.24 10.40 19.04
CA GLN A 309 13.35 10.08 17.92
C GLN A 309 11.89 10.22 18.38
N ASN A 310 11.20 11.25 17.89
CA ASN A 310 9.83 11.55 18.23
C ASN A 310 8.83 11.21 17.11
N SER A 311 9.30 10.68 15.97
CA SER A 311 8.46 10.28 14.84
C SER A 311 8.87 8.93 14.27
N TYR A 312 7.94 8.24 13.63
CA TYR A 312 8.13 6.96 12.98
C TYR A 312 7.37 6.89 11.65
N ASP A 313 8.07 6.48 10.59
CA ASP A 313 7.51 6.23 9.28
C ASP A 313 7.08 4.76 9.15
N THR A 314 5.81 4.52 8.82
CA THR A 314 5.37 3.16 8.49
C THR A 314 5.97 2.72 7.15
N PRO A 315 6.08 1.42 6.91
CA PRO A 315 6.33 0.92 5.56
C PRO A 315 5.26 1.37 4.56
N TRP A 316 5.62 1.43 3.28
CA TRP A 316 4.64 1.65 2.24
C TRP A 316 3.66 0.48 2.12
N LEU A 317 2.37 0.78 2.14
CA LEU A 317 1.34 -0.13 1.67
C LEU A 317 1.09 0.15 0.19
N PHE A 318 1.33 -0.83 -0.66
CA PHE A 318 1.05 -0.76 -2.08
C PHE A 318 -0.35 -1.28 -2.38
N GLY A 319 -1.04 -0.63 -3.31
CA GLY A 319 -2.35 -1.01 -3.80
C GLY A 319 -2.37 -1.10 -5.34
N SER A 320 -2.96 -2.15 -5.87
CA SER A 320 -3.14 -2.34 -7.31
C SER A 320 -4.59 -2.72 -7.62
N TYR A 321 -5.22 -1.95 -8.49
CA TYR A 321 -6.49 -2.27 -9.12
C TYR A 321 -6.23 -2.83 -10.52
N GLY A 322 -7.05 -3.76 -11.00
CA GLY A 322 -6.96 -4.26 -12.37
C GLY A 322 -8.18 -5.05 -12.81
N ASP A 323 -8.36 -5.16 -14.13
CA ASP A 323 -9.28 -6.10 -14.75
C ASP A 323 -8.56 -7.44 -14.92
N GLY A 324 -8.57 -8.21 -13.84
CA GLY A 324 -7.83 -9.46 -13.72
C GLY A 324 -6.43 -9.32 -13.13
N LEU A 325 -5.87 -10.48 -12.76
CA LEU A 325 -4.57 -10.57 -12.06
C LEU A 325 -3.37 -10.17 -12.93
N ASN A 326 -3.47 -10.29 -14.26
CA ASN A 326 -2.38 -9.90 -15.15
C ASN A 326 -2.17 -8.39 -15.16
N GLU A 327 -3.24 -7.60 -15.12
CA GLU A 327 -3.12 -6.14 -14.98
C GLU A 327 -2.48 -5.75 -13.64
N ILE A 328 -2.93 -6.39 -12.55
CA ILE A 328 -2.35 -6.20 -11.21
C ILE A 328 -0.85 -6.52 -11.23
N ALA A 329 -0.46 -7.67 -11.75
CA ALA A 329 0.94 -8.08 -11.86
C ALA A 329 1.76 -7.11 -12.74
N ALA A 330 1.21 -6.65 -13.86
CA ALA A 330 1.89 -5.71 -14.75
C ALA A 330 2.25 -4.39 -14.05
N ARG A 331 1.37 -3.87 -13.16
CA ARG A 331 1.62 -2.65 -12.37
C ARG A 331 2.78 -2.84 -11.41
N PHE A 332 2.79 -3.93 -10.65
CA PHE A 332 3.91 -4.28 -9.77
C PHE A 332 5.20 -4.49 -10.55
N HIS A 333 5.16 -5.20 -11.69
CA HIS A 333 6.33 -5.40 -12.54
C HIS A 333 6.87 -4.09 -13.10
N SER A 334 5.99 -3.15 -13.49
CA SER A 334 6.39 -1.82 -13.93
C SER A 334 7.16 -1.08 -12.84
N TYR A 335 6.63 -1.10 -11.61
CA TYR A 335 7.28 -0.50 -10.46
C TYR A 335 8.63 -1.13 -10.15
N VAL A 336 8.70 -2.47 -10.04
CA VAL A 336 9.96 -3.18 -9.75
C VAL A 336 11.02 -2.91 -10.81
N ARG A 337 10.63 -2.84 -12.09
CA ARG A 337 11.57 -2.46 -13.17
C ARG A 337 12.07 -1.03 -13.01
N SER A 338 11.25 -0.11 -12.53
CA SER A 338 11.65 1.28 -12.31
C SER A 338 12.65 1.45 -11.18
N LEU A 339 12.69 0.54 -10.21
CA LEU A 339 13.68 0.53 -9.13
C LEU A 339 15.08 0.13 -9.62
N HIS A 340 15.19 -0.58 -10.73
CA HIS A 340 16.44 -1.10 -11.27
C HIS A 340 16.64 -0.72 -12.74
N PRO A 341 16.71 0.58 -13.04
CA PRO A 341 16.77 1.07 -14.42
C PRO A 341 17.96 0.53 -15.20
N ARG A 342 19.10 0.26 -14.52
CA ARG A 342 20.32 -0.28 -15.15
C ARG A 342 20.30 -1.79 -15.36
N LEU A 343 19.32 -2.50 -14.84
CA LEU A 343 19.26 -3.97 -14.95
C LEU A 343 19.26 -4.44 -16.42
N PHE A 344 18.65 -3.64 -17.30
CA PHE A 344 18.51 -3.95 -18.73
C PHE A 344 19.62 -3.37 -19.61
N SER A 345 20.53 -2.55 -19.07
CA SER A 345 21.69 -2.03 -19.79
C SER A 345 22.85 -3.02 -19.86
N HIS A 346 22.83 -4.06 -19.04
CA HIS A 346 23.83 -5.12 -19.02
C HIS A 346 23.16 -6.47 -19.28
N GLY A 347 23.81 -7.34 -20.04
CA GLY A 347 23.31 -8.72 -20.22
C GLY A 347 23.20 -9.45 -18.89
N ARG A 348 22.15 -10.23 -18.72
CA ARG A 348 21.97 -11.05 -17.52
C ARG A 348 23.14 -12.01 -17.36
N PRO A 349 23.76 -12.13 -16.17
CA PRO A 349 24.78 -13.13 -15.93
C PRO A 349 24.18 -14.54 -16.02
N VAL A 350 24.91 -15.45 -16.60
CA VAL A 350 24.59 -16.89 -16.49
C VAL A 350 25.10 -17.38 -15.14
N ILE A 351 24.18 -17.72 -14.26
CA ILE A 351 24.48 -18.25 -12.93
C ILE A 351 24.40 -19.76 -12.98
N LEU A 352 25.49 -20.43 -12.55
CA LEU A 352 25.51 -21.86 -12.35
C LEU A 352 25.24 -22.16 -10.89
N ASN A 353 24.08 -22.75 -10.60
CA ASN A 353 23.80 -23.30 -9.28
C ASN A 353 24.51 -24.68 -9.16
N THR A 354 25.33 -24.82 -8.15
CA THR A 354 26.06 -26.08 -7.88
C THR A 354 25.43 -26.89 -6.76
N TRP A 355 24.31 -26.45 -6.20
CA TRP A 355 23.69 -27.09 -5.04
C TRP A 355 23.24 -28.53 -5.33
N GLU A 356 22.47 -28.75 -6.41
CA GLU A 356 22.04 -30.10 -6.80
C GLU A 356 23.16 -30.97 -7.28
N ALA A 357 24.23 -30.36 -7.83
CA ALA A 357 25.39 -31.12 -8.31
C ALA A 357 26.31 -31.58 -7.19
N ARG A 358 26.28 -30.92 -6.01
CA ARG A 358 27.24 -31.14 -4.93
C ARG A 358 26.75 -30.64 -3.56
N VAL A 359 25.69 -31.25 -3.05
CA VAL A 359 25.18 -30.97 -1.71
C VAL A 359 26.32 -31.10 -0.68
N LEU A 360 26.86 -29.97 -0.18
CA LEU A 360 27.75 -29.84 0.97
C LEU A 360 29.27 -30.15 0.87
N ARG A 361 29.81 -30.58 -0.26
CA ARG A 361 31.28 -30.74 -0.40
C ARG A 361 31.81 -30.28 -1.75
N PRO A 362 32.08 -29.00 -1.96
CA PRO A 362 32.72 -28.52 -3.19
C PRO A 362 34.19 -28.96 -3.22
N GLN A 363 34.54 -29.88 -4.07
CA GLN A 363 35.96 -30.15 -4.39
C GLN A 363 36.35 -29.26 -5.59
N LEU A 364 37.46 -28.52 -5.45
CA LEU A 364 38.01 -27.60 -6.46
C LEU A 364 38.09 -28.18 -7.88
N ARG A 365 38.38 -29.48 -8.02
CA ARG A 365 38.47 -30.17 -9.33
C ARG A 365 37.14 -30.21 -10.10
N TYR A 366 35.99 -30.16 -9.41
CA TYR A 366 34.68 -30.19 -10.04
C TYR A 366 34.22 -28.77 -10.48
N ALA A 367 34.63 -27.77 -9.74
CA ALA A 367 34.38 -26.38 -10.11
C ALA A 367 35.09 -26.02 -11.43
N GLU A 368 36.30 -26.58 -11.68
CA GLU A 368 36.99 -26.39 -12.94
C GLU A 368 36.32 -27.13 -14.11
N GLY A 369 35.81 -28.34 -13.89
CA GLY A 369 35.05 -29.10 -14.90
C GLY A 369 33.78 -28.38 -15.30
N THR A 370 33.05 -27.85 -14.36
CA THR A 370 31.81 -27.12 -14.57
C THR A 370 32.06 -25.75 -15.22
N ARG A 371 33.17 -25.07 -14.86
CA ARG A 371 33.63 -23.85 -15.58
C ARG A 371 33.97 -24.11 -17.04
N ARG A 372 34.60 -25.28 -17.34
CA ARG A 372 34.90 -25.69 -18.72
C ARG A 372 33.65 -26.01 -19.51
N GLN A 373 32.63 -26.62 -18.94
CA GLN A 373 31.33 -26.87 -19.57
C GLN A 373 30.57 -25.57 -19.83
N GLY A 374 30.53 -24.65 -18.88
CA GLY A 374 29.93 -23.32 -19.06
C GLY A 374 30.61 -22.50 -20.16
N ARG A 375 31.97 -22.62 -20.30
CA ARG A 375 32.72 -22.00 -21.41
C ARG A 375 32.41 -22.65 -22.77
N ARG A 376 32.16 -23.95 -22.82
CA ARG A 376 31.77 -24.67 -24.04
C ARG A 376 30.35 -24.26 -24.49
N LEU A 377 29.41 -24.13 -23.57
CA LEU A 377 28.04 -23.64 -23.88
C LEU A 377 28.06 -22.21 -24.41
N ARG A 378 28.86 -21.32 -23.82
CA ARG A 378 29.03 -19.95 -24.36
C ARG A 378 29.63 -19.92 -25.77
N ARG A 379 30.55 -20.85 -26.10
CA ARG A 379 31.14 -20.93 -27.45
C ARG A 379 30.23 -21.61 -28.47
N GLY A 380 29.35 -22.49 -28.06
CA GLY A 380 28.37 -23.17 -28.91
C GLY A 380 27.20 -22.24 -29.38
N THR A 381 26.87 -21.21 -28.60
CA THR A 381 25.77 -20.29 -28.93
C THR A 381 26.17 -19.19 -29.93
N ILE A 382 27.44 -19.07 -30.29
CA ILE A 382 27.98 -18.05 -31.27
C ILE A 382 28.13 -18.63 -32.69
N ARG A 383 27.77 -19.90 -32.94
CA ARG A 383 27.79 -20.44 -34.29
C ARG A 383 26.39 -20.96 -34.67
N GLY A 384 25.58 -20.06 -35.12
CA GLY A 384 24.29 -20.37 -35.73
C GLY A 384 23.61 -19.11 -36.20
N GLY A 385 23.86 -18.76 -37.48
CA GLY A 385 23.03 -17.88 -38.29
C GLY A 385 22.93 -16.42 -37.92
#